data_565e943df5208e4ab42d5754f7f5237f
#
_entry.id   565e943df5208e4ab42d5754f7f5237f
#
_cell.length_a   1.000
_cell.length_b   1.000
_cell.length_c   1.000
_cell.angle_alpha   90.00
_cell.angle_beta   90.00
_cell.angle_gamma   90.00
#
_symmetry.space_group_name_H-M   'P 1'
#
loop_
_entity.id
_entity.type
_entity.pdbx_description
1 polymer ?
#
loop_
_entity_poly.entity_id
_entity_poly.type
_entity_poly.pdbx_seq_one_letter_code
_entity_poly.pdbx_strand_id
1 'polypeptide(L)'
;MPCVRTFRRAACAVMLASAAASHAAEIVKIAFIDVLSGPFALAGESSLRQLREVVSQLNTKSLPTDPKFEVVPIDGKGSSQDSATALKSASDRGVRYVTQGGGSGVAFTLVDSLNKLAERDPDKAMVFLNYAAMDPGLTNDRCSFWHFRFYPSSEMIIEALTTYLKGRPDVKKVYLFNQNYTHGQQTSKASREYLARKRPDVEIVGDDFVPIAQTRDFSPYVAKIAASGADTVITSNWGSDLTLFFKAAKDFGLNINFYTMNANNPGTPAQMGAWGVDKVGVIWNWAQNAASPELEKIYLDYKQKNNEDFLFASHWNSMNMLLAAMRRAKSTDPKRVAFALEGLSYKSPVGEVQMRKTDHQLQAPLYLAVWAKQGTKGVKYDAEKTGFGFRPEVTWDAYVSSQPTSCQMKRPPA
;
A
#
# COMPACT_ATOMS: atom_id res chain seq x y z
N MET A 1 -55.71 -35.48 -73.22
CA MET A 1 -55.24 -36.08 -71.98
C MET A 1 -54.11 -35.20 -71.52
N PRO A 2 -54.23 -34.46 -70.39
CA PRO A 2 -53.18 -33.48 -69.95
C PRO A 2 -52.21 -34.11 -68.97
N CYS A 3 -50.94 -33.78 -69.20
CA CYS A 3 -49.84 -34.15 -68.40
C CYS A 3 -49.62 -33.12 -67.25
N VAL A 4 -49.72 -33.60 -66.02
CA VAL A 4 -49.50 -32.76 -64.78
C VAL A 4 -48.00 -32.68 -64.49
N ARG A 5 -47.45 -31.48 -64.54
CA ARG A 5 -46.11 -31.19 -64.11
C ARG A 5 -46.14 -30.77 -62.63
N THR A 6 -45.56 -31.60 -61.76
CA THR A 6 -45.34 -31.31 -60.34
C THR A 6 -44.03 -30.48 -60.18
N PHE A 7 -44.17 -29.23 -59.70
CA PHE A 7 -43.03 -28.41 -59.32
C PHE A 7 -42.61 -28.77 -57.87
N ARG A 8 -41.42 -29.33 -57.70
CA ARG A 8 -40.73 -29.46 -56.41
C ARG A 8 -40.06 -28.14 -56.06
N ARG A 9 -40.55 -27.44 -55.04
CA ARG A 9 -39.87 -26.29 -54.43
C ARG A 9 -38.77 -26.83 -53.50
N ALA A 10 -37.53 -26.64 -53.83
CA ALA A 10 -36.36 -26.83 -52.95
C ALA A 10 -36.25 -25.60 -52.06
N ALA A 11 -36.51 -25.74 -50.74
CA ALA A 11 -36.25 -24.71 -49.76
C ALA A 11 -34.79 -24.82 -49.33
N CYS A 12 -33.92 -23.88 -49.75
CA CYS A 12 -32.60 -23.69 -49.21
C CYS A 12 -32.68 -23.05 -47.84
N ALA A 13 -32.54 -23.84 -46.77
CA ALA A 13 -32.30 -23.33 -45.44
C ALA A 13 -30.88 -22.86 -45.30
N VAL A 14 -30.66 -21.55 -45.35
CA VAL A 14 -29.35 -20.94 -45.02
C VAL A 14 -29.22 -20.98 -43.51
N MET A 15 -28.45 -21.91 -42.95
CA MET A 15 -27.99 -21.90 -41.58
C MET A 15 -26.94 -20.80 -41.44
N LEU A 16 -27.35 -19.66 -40.87
CA LEU A 16 -26.44 -18.66 -40.33
C LEU A 16 -25.73 -19.25 -39.07
N ALA A 17 -24.61 -19.89 -39.27
CA ALA A 17 -23.71 -20.23 -38.18
C ALA A 17 -23.10 -18.93 -37.65
N SER A 18 -23.70 -18.37 -36.58
CA SER A 18 -23.09 -17.31 -35.79
C SER A 18 -21.86 -17.89 -35.14
N ALA A 19 -20.69 -17.71 -35.76
CA ALA A 19 -19.43 -17.95 -35.12
C ALA A 19 -19.32 -16.96 -33.95
N ALA A 20 -19.65 -17.41 -32.76
CA ALA A 20 -19.28 -16.72 -31.54
C ALA A 20 -17.74 -16.72 -31.51
N ALA A 21 -17.13 -15.64 -32.00
CA ALA A 21 -15.71 -15.42 -31.83
C ALA A 21 -15.45 -15.43 -30.32
N SER A 22 -14.88 -16.53 -29.83
CA SER A 22 -14.36 -16.60 -28.48
C SER A 22 -13.21 -15.59 -28.43
N HIS A 23 -13.50 -14.35 -28.03
CA HIS A 23 -12.45 -13.39 -27.75
C HIS A 23 -11.72 -13.92 -26.52
N ALA A 24 -10.46 -14.35 -26.72
CA ALA A 24 -9.57 -14.61 -25.60
C ALA A 24 -9.54 -13.35 -24.73
N ALA A 25 -9.64 -13.52 -23.41
CA ALA A 25 -9.63 -12.38 -22.49
C ALA A 25 -8.33 -11.58 -22.71
N GLU A 26 -8.45 -10.26 -22.79
CA GLU A 26 -7.30 -9.36 -22.91
C GLU A 26 -6.38 -9.53 -21.69
N ILE A 27 -5.07 -9.62 -21.91
CA ILE A 27 -4.09 -9.69 -20.81
C ILE A 27 -3.53 -8.30 -20.54
N VAL A 28 -3.85 -7.77 -19.36
CA VAL A 28 -3.32 -6.51 -18.84
C VAL A 28 -2.08 -6.78 -18.00
N LYS A 29 -0.92 -6.32 -18.46
CA LYS A 29 0.35 -6.46 -17.73
C LYS A 29 0.53 -5.34 -16.72
N ILE A 30 0.90 -5.73 -15.48
CA ILE A 30 1.21 -4.83 -14.38
C ILE A 30 2.71 -4.95 -14.08
N ALA A 31 3.48 -3.92 -14.35
CA ALA A 31 4.89 -3.88 -13.92
C ALA A 31 4.97 -3.66 -12.42
N PHE A 32 5.52 -4.62 -11.69
CA PHE A 32 5.90 -4.45 -10.29
C PHE A 32 7.35 -3.99 -10.25
N ILE A 33 7.58 -2.69 -10.08
CA ILE A 33 8.90 -2.08 -10.02
C ILE A 33 9.20 -1.74 -8.57
N ASP A 34 9.92 -2.62 -7.87
CA ASP A 34 10.17 -2.44 -6.46
C ASP A 34 11.55 -2.97 -6.04
N VAL A 35 11.85 -2.95 -4.74
CA VAL A 35 13.12 -3.42 -4.19
C VAL A 35 13.08 -4.95 -4.03
N LEU A 36 13.66 -5.68 -4.98
CA LEU A 36 13.72 -7.15 -4.96
C LEU A 36 15.13 -7.67 -4.62
N SER A 37 16.07 -6.77 -4.33
CA SER A 37 17.43 -7.09 -3.89
C SER A 37 17.91 -6.10 -2.84
N GLY A 38 19.01 -6.44 -2.11
CA GLY A 38 19.61 -5.59 -1.09
C GLY A 38 18.88 -5.60 0.28
N PRO A 39 19.13 -4.62 1.15
CA PRO A 39 18.70 -4.62 2.56
C PRO A 39 17.18 -4.64 2.77
N PHE A 40 16.40 -4.21 1.79
CA PHE A 40 14.93 -4.16 1.86
C PHE A 40 14.24 -5.23 1.00
N ALA A 41 14.99 -6.17 0.43
CA ALA A 41 14.45 -7.23 -0.45
C ALA A 41 13.32 -8.03 0.21
N LEU A 42 13.45 -8.34 1.50
CA LEU A 42 12.45 -9.12 2.22
C LEU A 42 11.05 -8.48 2.13
N ALA A 43 10.95 -7.15 2.27
CA ALA A 43 9.68 -6.43 2.16
C ALA A 43 9.16 -6.42 0.71
N GLY A 44 10.03 -6.17 -0.29
CA GLY A 44 9.64 -6.14 -1.70
C GLY A 44 9.22 -7.51 -2.24
N GLU A 45 9.94 -8.56 -1.88
CA GLU A 45 9.60 -9.94 -2.28
C GLU A 45 8.30 -10.42 -1.63
N SER A 46 8.08 -10.13 -0.35
CA SER A 46 6.82 -10.41 0.34
C SER A 46 5.66 -9.71 -0.37
N SER A 47 5.83 -8.42 -0.67
CA SER A 47 4.83 -7.64 -1.41
C SER A 47 4.52 -8.22 -2.80
N LEU A 48 5.54 -8.65 -3.55
CA LEU A 48 5.38 -9.30 -4.85
C LEU A 48 4.57 -10.60 -4.74
N ARG A 49 4.86 -11.44 -3.74
CA ARG A 49 4.11 -12.69 -3.51
C ARG A 49 2.64 -12.39 -3.23
N GLN A 50 2.36 -11.39 -2.39
CA GLN A 50 1.00 -10.99 -2.05
C GLN A 50 0.25 -10.42 -3.26
N LEU A 51 0.88 -9.57 -4.07
CA LEU A 51 0.27 -9.07 -5.32
C LEU A 51 -0.06 -10.22 -6.28
N ARG A 52 0.85 -11.18 -6.46
CA ARG A 52 0.62 -12.35 -7.32
C ARG A 52 -0.56 -13.19 -6.83
N GLU A 53 -0.70 -13.36 -5.54
CA GLU A 53 -1.84 -14.07 -4.95
C GLU A 53 -3.15 -13.33 -5.21
N VAL A 54 -3.19 -12.01 -4.98
CA VAL A 54 -4.38 -11.18 -5.26
C VAL A 54 -4.76 -11.26 -6.74
N VAL A 55 -3.78 -11.15 -7.64
CA VAL A 55 -4.01 -11.26 -9.09
C VAL A 55 -4.51 -12.64 -9.48
N SER A 56 -3.96 -13.72 -8.91
CA SER A 56 -4.42 -15.08 -9.15
C SER A 56 -5.88 -15.27 -8.74
N GLN A 57 -6.25 -14.81 -7.55
CA GLN A 57 -7.63 -14.87 -7.08
C GLN A 57 -8.58 -14.03 -7.93
N LEU A 58 -8.16 -12.83 -8.32
CA LEU A 58 -8.95 -11.95 -9.17
C LEU A 58 -9.19 -12.57 -10.54
N ASN A 59 -8.16 -13.12 -11.18
CA ASN A 59 -8.25 -13.79 -12.46
C ASN A 59 -9.18 -15.02 -12.43
N THR A 60 -9.23 -15.73 -11.30
CA THR A 60 -10.13 -16.88 -11.11
C THR A 60 -11.58 -16.48 -10.93
N LYS A 61 -11.82 -15.36 -10.21
CA LYS A 61 -13.18 -14.89 -9.86
C LYS A 61 -13.79 -13.94 -10.89
N SER A 62 -12.99 -13.38 -11.81
CA SER A 62 -13.46 -12.42 -12.81
C SER A 62 -14.30 -13.08 -13.91
N LEU A 63 -15.19 -12.29 -14.52
CA LEU A 63 -16.05 -12.74 -15.61
C LEU A 63 -15.23 -13.13 -16.86
N PRO A 64 -15.74 -13.97 -17.75
CA PRO A 64 -15.05 -14.31 -19.00
C PRO A 64 -14.75 -13.09 -19.89
N THR A 65 -15.56 -12.03 -19.78
CA THR A 65 -15.40 -10.77 -20.53
C THR A 65 -14.43 -9.79 -19.89
N ASP A 66 -13.98 -10.04 -18.66
CA ASP A 66 -13.03 -9.18 -17.97
C ASP A 66 -11.61 -9.44 -18.49
N PRO A 67 -10.75 -8.41 -18.47
CA PRO A 67 -9.33 -8.61 -18.70
C PRO A 67 -8.74 -9.51 -17.60
N LYS A 68 -7.71 -10.26 -17.97
CA LYS A 68 -6.86 -11.01 -17.03
C LYS A 68 -5.59 -10.22 -16.76
N PHE A 69 -5.06 -10.34 -15.57
CA PHE A 69 -3.87 -9.59 -15.16
C PHE A 69 -2.64 -10.50 -15.11
N GLU A 70 -1.51 -9.96 -15.53
CA GLU A 70 -0.18 -10.57 -15.44
C GLU A 70 0.77 -9.65 -14.68
N VAL A 71 1.43 -10.14 -13.63
CA VAL A 71 2.43 -9.38 -12.87
C VAL A 71 3.80 -9.59 -13.51
N VAL A 72 4.43 -8.51 -13.93
CA VAL A 72 5.79 -8.47 -14.49
C VAL A 72 6.73 -7.87 -13.46
N PRO A 73 7.50 -8.67 -12.69
CA PRO A 73 8.41 -8.15 -11.70
C PRO A 73 9.67 -7.57 -12.36
N ILE A 74 10.11 -6.41 -11.85
CA ILE A 74 11.36 -5.76 -12.27
C ILE A 74 12.02 -5.21 -11.00
N ASP A 75 13.27 -5.62 -10.75
CA ASP A 75 14.02 -5.13 -9.61
C ASP A 75 14.48 -3.68 -9.82
N GLY A 76 13.88 -2.76 -9.07
CA GLY A 76 14.25 -1.35 -9.02
C GLY A 76 15.35 -1.07 -7.99
N LYS A 77 15.80 -2.08 -7.24
CA LYS A 77 16.89 -2.03 -6.23
C LYS A 77 16.72 -0.95 -5.16
N GLY A 78 15.51 -0.38 -4.99
CA GLY A 78 15.30 0.81 -4.16
C GLY A 78 15.98 2.08 -4.69
N SER A 79 16.43 2.07 -5.95
CA SER A 79 17.13 3.14 -6.63
C SER A 79 16.19 3.89 -7.58
N SER A 80 16.18 5.22 -7.48
CA SER A 80 15.44 6.08 -8.42
C SER A 80 15.89 5.87 -9.87
N GLN A 81 17.20 5.75 -10.11
CA GLN A 81 17.76 5.56 -11.45
C GLN A 81 17.39 4.21 -12.05
N ASP A 82 17.55 3.11 -11.29
CA ASP A 82 17.18 1.77 -11.76
C ASP A 82 15.67 1.66 -12.00
N SER A 83 14.86 2.26 -11.13
CA SER A 83 13.40 2.28 -11.26
C SER A 83 12.93 3.07 -12.49
N ALA A 84 13.56 4.20 -12.80
CA ALA A 84 13.26 4.96 -14.04
C ALA A 84 13.61 4.15 -15.29
N THR A 85 14.75 3.44 -15.27
CA THR A 85 15.17 2.54 -16.36
C THR A 85 14.19 1.36 -16.51
N ALA A 86 13.76 0.77 -15.40
CA ALA A 86 12.75 -0.29 -15.35
C ALA A 86 11.40 0.17 -15.93
N LEU A 87 10.95 1.38 -15.57
CA LEU A 87 9.72 1.96 -16.10
C LEU A 87 9.79 2.14 -17.62
N LYS A 88 10.90 2.68 -18.13
CA LYS A 88 11.11 2.83 -19.57
C LYS A 88 11.05 1.47 -20.26
N SER A 89 11.77 0.47 -19.75
CA SER A 89 11.75 -0.90 -20.30
C SER A 89 10.34 -1.51 -20.28
N ALA A 90 9.56 -1.30 -19.22
CA ALA A 90 8.18 -1.76 -19.15
C ALA A 90 7.30 -1.07 -20.22
N SER A 91 7.41 0.24 -20.38
CA SER A 91 6.69 1.03 -21.37
C SER A 91 7.00 0.57 -22.81
N ASP A 92 8.28 0.34 -23.13
CA ASP A 92 8.72 -0.13 -24.45
C ASP A 92 8.18 -1.55 -24.78
N ARG A 93 7.89 -2.35 -23.75
CA ARG A 93 7.25 -3.69 -23.88
C ARG A 93 5.71 -3.63 -23.87
N GLY A 94 5.13 -2.47 -24.00
CA GLY A 94 3.67 -2.28 -24.06
C GLY A 94 2.95 -2.35 -22.72
N VAL A 95 3.66 -2.38 -21.59
CA VAL A 95 3.03 -2.29 -20.27
C VAL A 95 2.45 -0.88 -20.06
N ARG A 96 1.24 -0.81 -19.51
CA ARG A 96 0.54 0.47 -19.30
C ARG A 96 0.12 0.70 -17.85
N TYR A 97 0.41 -0.24 -16.97
CA TYR A 97 0.13 -0.15 -15.53
C TYR A 97 1.39 -0.49 -14.75
N VAL A 98 1.72 0.31 -13.74
CA VAL A 98 2.87 0.07 -12.87
C VAL A 98 2.41 0.12 -11.42
N THR A 99 2.99 -0.71 -10.56
CA THR A 99 2.81 -0.66 -9.12
C THR A 99 4.16 -0.62 -8.41
N GLN A 100 4.24 0.17 -7.34
CA GLN A 100 5.44 0.36 -6.52
C GLN A 100 5.02 0.90 -5.14
N GLY A 101 5.81 0.60 -4.10
CA GLY A 101 5.59 1.07 -2.74
C GLY A 101 6.88 1.22 -1.92
N GLY A 102 7.95 0.58 -2.32
CA GLY A 102 9.23 0.59 -1.63
C GLY A 102 10.01 1.90 -1.81
N GLY A 103 9.61 2.93 -1.04
CA GLY A 103 10.32 4.19 -0.95
C GLY A 103 9.70 5.36 -1.74
N SER A 104 9.42 6.45 -1.02
CA SER A 104 8.77 7.64 -1.59
C SER A 104 9.64 8.38 -2.61
N GLY A 105 10.98 8.35 -2.46
CA GLY A 105 11.89 8.93 -3.45
C GLY A 105 11.79 8.26 -4.82
N VAL A 106 11.65 6.93 -4.84
CA VAL A 106 11.39 6.15 -6.06
C VAL A 106 10.02 6.52 -6.64
N ALA A 107 8.98 6.59 -5.79
CA ALA A 107 7.64 6.95 -6.22
C ALA A 107 7.61 8.33 -6.92
N PHE A 108 8.29 9.34 -6.39
CA PHE A 108 8.42 10.65 -7.05
C PHE A 108 9.09 10.54 -8.42
N THR A 109 10.16 9.75 -8.52
CA THR A 109 10.86 9.54 -9.80
C THR A 109 9.95 8.88 -10.84
N LEU A 110 9.13 7.91 -10.43
CA LEU A 110 8.16 7.27 -11.30
C LEU A 110 7.07 8.26 -11.73
N VAL A 111 6.53 9.07 -10.80
CA VAL A 111 5.54 10.12 -11.12
C VAL A 111 6.07 11.11 -12.15
N ASP A 112 7.29 11.64 -11.93
CA ASP A 112 7.91 12.58 -12.87
C ASP A 112 8.14 11.96 -14.25
N SER A 113 8.56 10.68 -14.28
CA SER A 113 8.80 9.94 -15.52
C SER A 113 7.49 9.66 -16.28
N LEU A 114 6.42 9.34 -15.57
CA LEU A 114 5.09 9.09 -16.15
C LEU A 114 4.48 10.37 -16.72
N ASN A 115 4.61 11.49 -16.01
CA ASN A 115 4.14 12.80 -16.51
C ASN A 115 4.85 13.17 -17.81
N LYS A 116 6.20 13.06 -17.85
CA LYS A 116 6.99 13.32 -19.06
C LYS A 116 6.65 12.35 -20.20
N LEU A 117 6.40 11.08 -19.89
CA LEU A 117 6.02 10.09 -20.89
C LEU A 117 4.67 10.43 -21.51
N ALA A 118 3.66 10.70 -20.68
CA ALA A 118 2.31 11.03 -21.14
C ALA A 118 2.25 12.36 -21.93
N GLU A 119 3.09 13.33 -21.60
CA GLU A 119 3.21 14.58 -22.35
C GLU A 119 3.86 14.38 -23.73
N ARG A 120 4.89 13.54 -23.80
CA ARG A 120 5.64 13.32 -25.03
C ARG A 120 4.95 12.33 -25.97
N ASP A 121 4.33 11.30 -25.44
CA ASP A 121 3.71 10.21 -26.19
C ASP A 121 2.46 9.73 -25.42
N PRO A 122 1.29 10.39 -25.63
CA PRO A 122 0.05 10.07 -24.92
C PRO A 122 -0.39 8.62 -25.05
N ASP A 123 -0.07 7.94 -26.16
CA ASP A 123 -0.41 6.53 -26.40
C ASP A 123 0.39 5.57 -25.51
N LYS A 124 1.50 6.06 -24.95
CA LYS A 124 2.32 5.33 -23.97
C LYS A 124 2.03 5.73 -22.53
N ALA A 125 1.01 6.54 -22.28
CA ALA A 125 0.62 6.91 -20.92
C ALA A 125 0.42 5.65 -20.06
N MET A 126 0.82 5.73 -18.79
CA MET A 126 0.73 4.62 -17.84
C MET A 126 0.08 5.11 -16.55
N VAL A 127 -0.67 4.23 -15.88
CA VAL A 127 -1.23 4.46 -14.54
C VAL A 127 -0.32 3.83 -13.48
N PHE A 128 -0.01 4.60 -12.45
CA PHE A 128 0.77 4.16 -11.29
C PHE A 128 -0.14 3.88 -10.10
N LEU A 129 -0.16 2.64 -9.65
CA LEU A 129 -0.87 2.15 -8.48
C LEU A 129 0.11 2.09 -7.30
N ASN A 130 0.18 3.15 -6.51
CA ASN A 130 1.06 3.22 -5.35
C ASN A 130 0.46 2.44 -4.18
N TYR A 131 1.12 1.36 -3.76
CA TYR A 131 0.58 0.49 -2.72
C TYR A 131 1.13 0.78 -1.31
N ALA A 132 2.23 1.54 -1.15
CA ALA A 132 2.83 1.78 0.17
C ALA A 132 3.73 3.04 0.30
N ALA A 133 4.04 3.80 -0.77
CA ALA A 133 4.82 5.03 -0.63
C ALA A 133 3.97 6.15 0.00
N MET A 134 4.40 6.64 1.17
CA MET A 134 3.57 7.42 2.10
C MET A 134 3.84 8.92 2.10
N ASP A 135 4.80 9.45 1.33
CA ASP A 135 5.09 10.89 1.34
C ASP A 135 3.85 11.71 0.94
N PRO A 136 3.45 12.72 1.74
CA PRO A 136 2.26 13.52 1.46
C PRO A 136 2.33 14.28 0.13
N GLY A 137 3.51 14.71 -0.31
CA GLY A 137 3.71 15.43 -1.57
C GLY A 137 3.18 14.69 -2.79
N LEU A 138 3.12 13.35 -2.75
CA LEU A 138 2.57 12.51 -3.83
C LEU A 138 1.08 12.76 -4.11
N THR A 139 0.34 13.31 -3.16
CA THR A 139 -1.07 13.67 -3.29
C THR A 139 -1.33 15.14 -2.91
N ASN A 140 -0.27 15.95 -2.79
CA ASN A 140 -0.30 17.39 -2.59
C ASN A 140 0.37 18.11 -3.77
N ASP A 141 1.41 18.87 -3.52
CA ASP A 141 2.09 19.74 -4.49
C ASP A 141 2.74 19.01 -5.69
N ARG A 142 3.05 17.72 -5.52
CA ARG A 142 3.62 16.85 -6.57
C ARG A 142 2.64 15.79 -7.07
N CYS A 143 1.35 16.01 -6.91
CA CYS A 143 0.32 15.08 -7.39
C CYS A 143 0.33 14.97 -8.92
N SER A 144 -0.17 13.84 -9.42
CA SER A 144 -0.25 13.55 -10.84
C SER A 144 -1.57 12.86 -11.18
N PHE A 145 -2.14 13.19 -12.35
CA PHE A 145 -3.30 12.49 -12.89
C PHE A 145 -3.05 10.99 -13.10
N TRP A 146 -1.81 10.59 -13.30
CA TRP A 146 -1.42 9.21 -13.57
C TRP A 146 -1.09 8.40 -12.32
N HIS A 147 -1.10 9.02 -11.11
CA HIS A 147 -0.75 8.40 -9.85
C HIS A 147 -1.97 8.22 -8.95
N PHE A 148 -2.19 7.02 -8.43
CA PHE A 148 -3.25 6.66 -7.49
C PHE A 148 -2.65 5.98 -6.27
N ARG A 149 -2.86 6.56 -5.06
CA ARG A 149 -2.33 6.01 -3.83
C ARG A 149 -3.38 5.20 -3.08
N PHE A 150 -3.07 3.93 -2.86
CA PHE A 150 -3.94 2.96 -2.15
C PHE A 150 -3.53 2.71 -0.70
N TYR A 151 -2.60 3.47 -0.18
CA TYR A 151 -2.08 3.41 1.17
C TYR A 151 -2.22 4.78 1.86
N PRO A 152 -2.34 4.86 3.21
CA PRO A 152 -2.41 6.15 3.87
C PRO A 152 -1.10 6.96 3.72
N SER A 153 -1.20 8.28 3.73
CA SER A 153 -0.02 9.14 3.86
C SER A 153 0.51 9.16 5.29
N SER A 154 1.77 9.56 5.47
CA SER A 154 2.32 9.78 6.81
C SER A 154 1.51 10.81 7.60
N GLU A 155 0.99 11.86 6.97
CA GLU A 155 0.10 12.83 7.63
C GLU A 155 -1.19 12.20 8.15
N MET A 156 -1.85 11.34 7.36
CA MET A 156 -3.04 10.61 7.79
C MET A 156 -2.74 9.72 9.02
N ILE A 157 -1.61 9.03 9.00
CA ILE A 157 -1.19 8.16 10.10
C ILE A 157 -0.87 8.98 11.36
N ILE A 158 -0.13 10.09 11.23
CA ILE A 158 0.21 10.95 12.37
C ILE A 158 -1.04 11.69 12.89
N GLU A 159 -2.00 12.05 12.03
CA GLU A 159 -3.30 12.60 12.46
C GLU A 159 -4.05 11.59 13.34
N ALA A 160 -4.11 10.33 12.94
CA ALA A 160 -4.72 9.25 13.71
C ALA A 160 -3.96 9.01 15.02
N LEU A 161 -2.62 8.90 14.98
CA LEU A 161 -1.78 8.70 16.15
C LEU A 161 -1.96 9.82 17.18
N THR A 162 -1.84 11.07 16.75
CA THR A 162 -1.95 12.21 17.67
C THR A 162 -3.36 12.39 18.24
N THR A 163 -4.39 11.92 17.50
CA THR A 163 -5.76 11.82 18.03
C THR A 163 -5.84 10.76 19.15
N TYR A 164 -5.23 9.60 18.97
CA TYR A 164 -5.14 8.57 20.01
C TYR A 164 -4.38 9.07 21.23
N LEU A 165 -3.26 9.77 21.04
CA LEU A 165 -2.43 10.29 22.11
C LEU A 165 -3.14 11.35 23.00
N LYS A 166 -4.25 11.95 22.54
CA LYS A 166 -5.10 12.81 23.41
C LYS A 166 -5.63 12.06 24.63
N GLY A 167 -5.89 10.77 24.49
CA GLY A 167 -6.34 9.89 25.57
C GLY A 167 -5.21 9.23 26.38
N ARG A 168 -3.93 9.57 26.14
CA ARG A 168 -2.76 8.95 26.77
C ARG A 168 -2.00 9.96 27.64
N PRO A 169 -2.47 10.19 28.89
CA PRO A 169 -1.82 11.15 29.79
C PRO A 169 -0.43 10.71 30.26
N ASP A 170 -0.09 9.44 30.08
CA ASP A 170 1.22 8.86 30.34
C ASP A 170 2.29 9.26 29.31
N VAL A 171 1.90 9.71 28.13
CA VAL A 171 2.83 10.23 27.10
C VAL A 171 3.10 11.72 27.37
N LYS A 172 4.35 12.05 27.74
CA LYS A 172 4.80 13.40 28.08
C LYS A 172 6.05 13.83 27.30
N LYS A 173 6.95 12.90 26.99
CA LYS A 173 8.23 13.16 26.35
C LYS A 173 8.41 12.28 25.14
N VAL A 174 8.29 12.87 23.96
CA VAL A 174 8.37 12.17 22.69
C VAL A 174 9.73 12.35 22.03
N TYR A 175 10.34 11.27 21.57
CA TYR A 175 11.48 11.27 20.71
C TYR A 175 11.09 10.89 19.29
N LEU A 176 11.43 11.71 18.30
CA LEU A 176 11.21 11.42 16.88
C LEU A 176 12.48 10.76 16.35
N PHE A 177 12.33 9.57 15.76
CA PHE A 177 13.48 8.82 15.23
C PHE A 177 13.16 8.22 13.85
N ASN A 178 13.68 8.82 12.79
CA ASN A 178 13.26 8.52 11.43
C ASN A 178 14.46 8.28 10.48
N GLN A 179 14.21 7.56 9.40
CA GLN A 179 15.16 7.44 8.28
C GLN A 179 15.32 8.78 7.56
N ASN A 180 16.55 9.13 7.17
CA ASN A 180 16.89 10.40 6.53
C ASN A 180 16.54 10.43 5.05
N TYR A 181 15.24 10.57 4.74
CA TYR A 181 14.72 10.82 3.40
C TYR A 181 13.36 11.53 3.51
N THR A 182 12.73 11.89 2.37
CA THR A 182 11.54 12.74 2.35
C THR A 182 10.43 12.24 3.29
N HIS A 183 10.08 10.95 3.25
CA HIS A 183 9.04 10.38 4.12
C HIS A 183 9.38 10.53 5.61
N GLY A 184 10.61 10.23 6.04
CA GLY A 184 11.02 10.39 7.44
C GLY A 184 10.96 11.84 7.89
N GLN A 185 11.43 12.76 7.05
CA GLN A 185 11.39 14.20 7.30
C GLN A 185 9.93 14.72 7.40
N GLN A 186 9.04 14.27 6.51
CA GLN A 186 7.62 14.63 6.56
C GLN A 186 6.92 14.04 7.79
N THR A 187 7.29 12.83 8.20
CA THR A 187 6.78 12.22 9.45
C THR A 187 7.17 13.05 10.67
N SER A 188 8.44 13.47 10.78
CA SER A 188 8.92 14.33 11.85
C SER A 188 8.17 15.67 11.86
N LYS A 189 8.06 16.32 10.71
CA LYS A 189 7.31 17.58 10.56
C LYS A 189 5.86 17.45 11.02
N ALA A 190 5.13 16.46 10.50
CA ALA A 190 3.73 16.22 10.87
C ALA A 190 3.59 15.90 12.36
N SER A 191 4.50 15.12 12.94
CA SER A 191 4.49 14.81 14.37
C SER A 191 4.62 16.06 15.23
N ARG A 192 5.55 16.98 14.88
CA ARG A 192 5.70 18.27 15.59
C ARG A 192 4.45 19.14 15.49
N GLU A 193 3.94 19.32 14.28
CA GLU A 193 2.76 20.18 14.04
C GLU A 193 1.51 19.65 14.74
N TYR A 194 1.26 18.34 14.67
CA TYR A 194 0.03 17.76 15.18
C TYR A 194 0.07 17.54 16.70
N LEU A 195 1.24 17.23 17.27
CA LEU A 195 1.42 17.23 18.72
C LEU A 195 1.24 18.65 19.30
N ALA A 196 1.88 19.65 18.70
CA ALA A 196 1.71 21.05 19.17
C ALA A 196 0.24 21.49 19.15
N ARG A 197 -0.54 21.04 18.16
CA ARG A 197 -1.98 21.36 18.06
C ARG A 197 -2.85 20.59 19.05
N LYS A 198 -2.55 19.30 19.29
CA LYS A 198 -3.45 18.38 20.00
C LYS A 198 -3.01 18.06 21.42
N ARG A 199 -1.71 18.10 21.68
CA ARG A 199 -1.04 17.77 22.93
C ARG A 199 0.10 18.77 23.20
N PRO A 200 -0.22 20.09 23.40
CA PRO A 200 0.79 21.11 23.66
C PRO A 200 1.55 20.88 25.00
N ASP A 201 1.06 19.96 25.83
CA ASP A 201 1.71 19.49 27.06
C ASP A 201 2.79 18.43 26.82
N VAL A 202 2.94 17.92 25.60
CA VAL A 202 3.97 16.92 25.25
C VAL A 202 5.22 17.62 24.74
N GLU A 203 6.33 17.34 25.39
CA GLU A 203 7.66 17.82 25.00
C GLU A 203 8.28 16.90 23.95
N ILE A 204 8.84 17.46 22.86
CA ILE A 204 9.67 16.73 21.93
C ILE A 204 11.13 16.86 22.38
N VAL A 205 11.64 15.80 23.03
CA VAL A 205 12.97 15.76 23.66
C VAL A 205 14.09 15.36 22.71
N GLY A 206 13.78 15.00 21.48
CA GLY A 206 14.78 14.70 20.44
C GLY A 206 14.14 14.45 19.08
N ASP A 207 14.94 14.63 18.02
CA ASP A 207 14.54 14.41 16.63
C ASP A 207 15.80 14.07 15.81
N ASP A 208 16.02 12.79 15.59
CA ASP A 208 17.17 12.29 14.86
C ASP A 208 16.79 11.56 13.58
N PHE A 209 17.65 11.69 12.59
CA PHE A 209 17.54 11.00 11.33
C PHE A 209 18.72 10.04 11.14
N VAL A 210 18.40 8.81 10.74
CA VAL A 210 19.39 7.77 10.45
C VAL A 210 19.53 7.59 8.93
N PRO A 211 20.75 7.49 8.38
CA PRO A 211 20.97 7.20 6.97
C PRO A 211 20.32 5.88 6.57
N ILE A 212 19.40 5.93 5.57
CA ILE A 212 18.61 4.77 5.13
C ILE A 212 19.53 3.64 4.63
N ALA A 213 19.34 2.43 5.13
CA ALA A 213 20.08 1.21 4.76
C ALA A 213 21.60 1.24 4.96
N GLN A 214 22.13 2.21 5.68
CA GLN A 214 23.58 2.36 5.88
C GLN A 214 24.02 2.11 7.32
N THR A 215 23.11 2.23 8.28
CA THR A 215 23.41 2.05 9.70
C THR A 215 23.30 0.57 10.06
N ARG A 216 24.38 0.02 10.62
CA ARG A 216 24.44 -1.38 11.10
C ARG A 216 24.28 -1.50 12.61
N ASP A 217 24.72 -0.47 13.34
CA ASP A 217 24.64 -0.38 14.80
C ASP A 217 23.75 0.79 15.22
N PHE A 218 22.63 0.46 15.84
CA PHE A 218 21.67 1.43 16.38
C PHE A 218 21.87 1.72 17.87
N SER A 219 22.85 1.07 18.54
CA SER A 219 23.09 1.25 19.98
C SER A 219 23.35 2.70 20.39
N PRO A 220 24.12 3.51 19.63
CA PRO A 220 24.33 4.92 19.97
C PRO A 220 23.03 5.74 19.96
N TYR A 221 22.12 5.48 19.01
CA TYR A 221 20.84 6.15 18.96
C TYR A 221 19.94 5.74 20.13
N VAL A 222 19.92 4.44 20.46
CA VAL A 222 19.16 3.92 21.61
C VAL A 222 19.67 4.54 22.91
N ALA A 223 20.97 4.64 23.10
CA ALA A 223 21.56 5.29 24.27
C ALA A 223 21.18 6.77 24.37
N LYS A 224 21.16 7.49 23.23
CA LYS A 224 20.73 8.89 23.15
C LYS A 224 19.24 9.05 23.52
N ILE A 225 18.36 8.17 22.99
CA ILE A 225 16.94 8.13 23.32
C ILE A 225 16.75 7.89 24.82
N ALA A 226 17.45 6.91 25.41
CA ALA A 226 17.38 6.63 26.84
C ALA A 226 17.85 7.85 27.69
N ALA A 227 18.96 8.49 27.30
CA ALA A 227 19.48 9.66 28.01
C ALA A 227 18.57 10.90 27.92
N SER A 228 17.72 11.00 26.89
CA SER A 228 16.77 12.13 26.73
C SER A 228 15.63 12.10 27.71
N GLY A 229 15.39 10.98 28.40
CA GLY A 229 14.26 10.76 29.28
C GLY A 229 12.92 10.63 28.52
N ALA A 230 12.94 10.29 27.23
CA ALA A 230 11.73 10.01 26.46
C ALA A 230 10.93 8.85 27.07
N ASP A 231 9.61 8.97 27.10
CA ASP A 231 8.67 7.90 27.44
C ASP A 231 8.08 7.24 26.18
N THR A 232 8.24 7.89 25.04
CA THR A 232 7.65 7.47 23.77
C THR A 232 8.56 7.80 22.60
N VAL A 233 8.70 6.84 21.66
CA VAL A 233 9.31 7.05 20.34
C VAL A 233 8.23 7.02 19.28
N ILE A 234 8.26 7.98 18.35
CA ILE A 234 7.49 7.93 17.10
C ILE A 234 8.49 7.72 15.96
N THR A 235 8.27 6.66 15.16
CA THR A 235 9.18 6.30 14.08
C THR A 235 8.45 5.81 12.82
N SER A 236 8.91 6.28 11.66
CA SER A 236 8.51 5.79 10.34
C SER A 236 9.55 4.85 9.71
N ASN A 237 10.57 4.46 10.46
CA ASN A 237 11.57 3.52 9.96
C ASN A 237 10.91 2.22 9.47
N TRP A 238 11.51 1.58 8.48
CA TRP A 238 11.01 0.35 7.90
C TRP A 238 12.17 -0.56 7.45
N GLY A 239 11.84 -1.81 7.11
CA GLY A 239 12.80 -2.81 6.66
C GLY A 239 13.89 -3.09 7.69
N SER A 240 15.11 -3.32 7.23
CA SER A 240 16.26 -3.67 8.08
C SER A 240 16.56 -2.62 9.15
N ASP A 241 16.36 -1.33 8.86
CA ASP A 241 16.66 -0.27 9.83
C ASP A 241 15.73 -0.32 11.05
N LEU A 242 14.43 -0.58 10.86
CA LEU A 242 13.48 -0.75 11.97
C LEU A 242 13.81 -2.03 12.77
N THR A 243 14.10 -3.12 12.05
CA THR A 243 14.43 -4.41 12.66
C THR A 243 15.68 -4.30 13.54
N LEU A 244 16.75 -3.65 13.05
CA LEU A 244 17.98 -3.43 13.80
C LEU A 244 17.79 -2.45 14.95
N PHE A 245 16.98 -1.41 14.77
CA PHE A 245 16.64 -0.47 15.84
C PHE A 245 15.91 -1.18 16.99
N PHE A 246 14.90 -2.02 16.70
CA PHE A 246 14.21 -2.79 17.74
C PHE A 246 15.12 -3.81 18.41
N LYS A 247 16.01 -4.44 17.65
CA LYS A 247 17.03 -5.31 18.25
C LYS A 247 17.88 -4.54 19.25
N ALA A 248 18.42 -3.40 18.88
CA ALA A 248 19.24 -2.58 19.75
C ALA A 248 18.45 -2.07 20.98
N ALA A 249 17.20 -1.62 20.80
CA ALA A 249 16.33 -1.18 21.90
C ALA A 249 16.05 -2.32 22.89
N LYS A 250 15.80 -3.52 22.41
CA LYS A 250 15.61 -4.73 23.22
C LYS A 250 16.89 -5.09 23.97
N ASP A 251 18.03 -5.14 23.29
CA ASP A 251 19.33 -5.50 23.87
C ASP A 251 19.77 -4.50 24.95
N PHE A 252 19.43 -3.22 24.78
CA PHE A 252 19.64 -2.16 25.77
C PHE A 252 18.66 -2.26 26.97
N GLY A 253 17.55 -2.97 26.81
CA GLY A 253 16.49 -3.02 27.82
C GLY A 253 15.62 -1.76 27.86
N LEU A 254 15.51 -1.02 26.75
CA LEU A 254 14.74 0.21 26.68
C LEU A 254 13.23 -0.09 26.89
N ASN A 255 12.62 0.53 27.92
CA ASN A 255 11.27 0.25 28.37
C ASN A 255 10.38 1.48 28.24
N ILE A 256 10.03 1.86 27.03
CA ILE A 256 9.19 3.00 26.66
C ILE A 256 8.20 2.62 25.58
N ASN A 257 7.25 3.48 25.22
CA ASN A 257 6.32 3.25 24.13
C ASN A 257 6.99 3.49 22.76
N PHE A 258 6.59 2.70 21.78
CA PHE A 258 6.99 2.87 20.37
C PHE A 258 5.73 2.92 19.51
N TYR A 259 5.51 4.01 18.80
CA TYR A 259 4.46 4.11 17.79
C TYR A 259 5.09 4.15 16.40
N THR A 260 4.67 3.21 15.56
CA THR A 260 5.32 2.97 14.26
C THR A 260 4.31 2.95 13.13
N MET A 261 4.81 3.02 11.92
CA MET A 261 4.03 2.80 10.70
C MET A 261 4.31 1.43 10.07
N ASN A 262 5.35 0.70 10.55
CA ASN A 262 5.90 -0.45 9.86
C ASN A 262 6.30 -1.62 10.77
N ALA A 263 5.87 -1.65 12.05
CA ALA A 263 6.21 -2.75 12.96
C ALA A 263 5.63 -4.11 12.54
N ASN A 264 4.66 -4.10 11.63
CA ASN A 264 4.07 -5.29 11.02
C ASN A 264 4.86 -5.83 9.81
N ASN A 265 5.89 -5.11 9.33
CA ASN A 265 6.67 -5.52 8.17
C ASN A 265 7.49 -6.78 8.45
N PRO A 266 7.76 -7.60 7.41
CA PRO A 266 8.47 -8.88 7.55
C PRO A 266 9.79 -8.76 8.29
N GLY A 267 10.03 -9.66 9.26
CA GLY A 267 11.21 -9.71 10.12
C GLY A 267 11.14 -8.84 11.37
N THR A 268 10.26 -7.82 11.41
CA THR A 268 10.11 -6.94 12.59
C THR A 268 9.37 -7.62 13.74
N PRO A 269 8.26 -8.34 13.54
CA PRO A 269 7.56 -9.11 14.58
C PRO A 269 8.50 -10.07 15.32
N ALA A 270 9.35 -10.80 14.61
CA ALA A 270 10.31 -11.72 15.20
C ALA A 270 11.31 -11.04 16.14
N GLN A 271 11.72 -9.78 15.85
CA GLN A 271 12.62 -9.02 16.73
C GLN A 271 11.91 -8.52 17.99
N MET A 272 10.65 -8.12 17.88
CA MET A 272 9.89 -7.64 19.02
C MET A 272 9.70 -8.72 20.09
N GLY A 273 9.24 -9.93 19.71
CA GLY A 273 8.99 -11.04 20.64
C GLY A 273 8.25 -10.57 21.89
N ALA A 274 8.61 -11.12 23.06
CA ALA A 274 8.03 -10.73 24.35
C ALA A 274 8.38 -9.29 24.78
N TRP A 275 9.51 -8.73 24.34
CA TRP A 275 9.93 -7.39 24.71
C TRP A 275 8.95 -6.31 24.24
N GLY A 276 8.37 -6.46 23.04
CA GLY A 276 7.48 -5.46 22.46
C GLY A 276 6.05 -5.42 23.06
N VAL A 277 5.69 -6.40 23.90
CA VAL A 277 4.33 -6.53 24.46
C VAL A 277 3.91 -5.25 25.19
N ASP A 278 2.71 -4.75 24.83
CA ASP A 278 2.06 -3.53 25.33
C ASP A 278 2.86 -2.21 25.12
N LYS A 279 4.01 -2.27 24.42
CA LYS A 279 4.88 -1.11 24.14
C LYS A 279 4.88 -0.71 22.66
N VAL A 280 4.78 -1.66 21.75
CA VAL A 280 4.89 -1.36 20.32
C VAL A 280 3.50 -1.31 19.70
N GLY A 281 3.13 -0.10 19.25
CA GLY A 281 1.92 0.16 18.46
C GLY A 281 2.25 0.39 17.00
N VAL A 282 1.37 -0.09 16.10
CA VAL A 282 1.45 0.16 14.66
C VAL A 282 0.14 0.74 14.17
N ILE A 283 0.22 1.71 13.25
CA ILE A 283 -0.96 2.29 12.59
C ILE A 283 -0.85 2.00 11.10
N TRP A 284 -1.89 1.34 10.55
CA TRP A 284 -1.98 1.09 9.11
C TRP A 284 -3.43 0.83 8.65
N ASN A 285 -3.63 0.48 7.40
CA ASN A 285 -4.94 0.42 6.75
C ASN A 285 -5.68 -0.91 6.89
N TRP A 286 -5.21 -1.83 7.75
CA TRP A 286 -5.94 -3.03 8.16
C TRP A 286 -5.28 -3.68 9.37
N ALA A 287 -6.00 -4.59 10.06
CA ALA A 287 -5.43 -5.35 11.17
C ALA A 287 -5.99 -6.79 11.14
N GLN A 288 -5.10 -7.78 11.12
CA GLN A 288 -5.49 -9.21 11.02
C GLN A 288 -6.43 -9.67 12.14
N ASN A 289 -6.29 -9.09 13.32
CA ASN A 289 -7.13 -9.41 14.47
C ASN A 289 -8.40 -8.54 14.57
N ALA A 290 -8.60 -7.58 13.67
CA ALA A 290 -9.83 -6.80 13.51
C ALA A 290 -10.52 -7.09 12.16
N ALA A 291 -10.09 -8.12 11.46
CA ALA A 291 -10.55 -8.42 10.12
C ALA A 291 -12.06 -8.77 10.06
N SER A 292 -12.72 -8.35 8.98
CA SER A 292 -14.01 -8.91 8.61
C SER A 292 -13.86 -10.39 8.28
N PRO A 293 -14.95 -11.20 8.34
CA PRO A 293 -14.86 -12.62 7.97
C PRO A 293 -14.27 -12.86 6.57
N GLU A 294 -14.49 -11.95 5.63
CA GLU A 294 -13.92 -12.02 4.27
C GLU A 294 -12.41 -11.80 4.30
N LEU A 295 -11.94 -10.76 4.99
CA LEU A 295 -10.51 -10.46 5.10
C LEU A 295 -9.77 -11.52 5.93
N GLU A 296 -10.42 -12.02 6.98
CA GLU A 296 -9.91 -13.14 7.78
C GLU A 296 -9.66 -14.37 6.90
N LYS A 297 -10.61 -14.69 6.02
CA LYS A 297 -10.45 -15.80 5.08
C LYS A 297 -9.27 -15.57 4.12
N ILE A 298 -9.14 -14.37 3.55
CA ILE A 298 -8.02 -14.01 2.67
C ILE A 298 -6.68 -14.19 3.40
N TYR A 299 -6.62 -13.70 4.64
CA TYR A 299 -5.42 -13.82 5.48
C TYR A 299 -5.05 -15.29 5.75
N LEU A 300 -6.02 -16.12 6.15
CA LEU A 300 -5.79 -17.53 6.48
C LEU A 300 -5.41 -18.34 5.25
N ASP A 301 -6.13 -18.18 4.14
CA ASP A 301 -5.82 -18.86 2.87
C ASP A 301 -4.40 -18.52 2.40
N TYR A 302 -4.01 -17.23 2.48
CA TYR A 302 -2.67 -16.78 2.12
C TYR A 302 -1.60 -17.37 3.05
N LYS A 303 -1.81 -17.29 4.38
CA LYS A 303 -0.88 -17.82 5.39
C LYS A 303 -0.69 -19.32 5.24
N GLN A 304 -1.75 -20.09 5.00
CA GLN A 304 -1.69 -21.52 4.77
C GLN A 304 -0.89 -21.88 3.51
N LYS A 305 -1.13 -21.16 2.42
CA LYS A 305 -0.50 -21.42 1.11
C LYS A 305 0.96 -20.99 1.07
N ASN A 306 1.30 -19.84 1.63
CA ASN A 306 2.61 -19.20 1.46
C ASN A 306 3.49 -19.29 2.72
N ASN A 307 2.94 -19.75 3.85
CA ASN A 307 3.63 -19.78 5.15
C ASN A 307 4.12 -18.40 5.62
N GLU A 308 3.39 -17.35 5.25
CA GLU A 308 3.70 -15.95 5.42
C GLU A 308 2.42 -15.16 5.76
N ASP A 309 2.54 -14.05 6.49
CA ASP A 309 1.40 -13.20 6.82
C ASP A 309 1.03 -12.32 5.62
N PHE A 310 -0.29 -12.14 5.39
CA PHE A 310 -0.80 -11.17 4.42
C PHE A 310 -0.78 -9.78 5.05
N LEU A 311 -0.07 -8.82 4.44
CA LEU A 311 0.19 -7.50 5.04
C LEU A 311 -0.36 -6.33 4.22
N PHE A 312 -0.50 -6.49 2.90
CA PHE A 312 -0.81 -5.37 2.01
C PHE A 312 -2.24 -5.45 1.46
N ALA A 313 -3.24 -5.09 2.29
CA ALA A 313 -4.62 -4.92 1.82
C ALA A 313 -4.73 -3.87 0.68
N SER A 314 -3.74 -3.00 0.53
CA SER A 314 -3.61 -2.07 -0.60
C SER A 314 -3.49 -2.76 -1.96
N HIS A 315 -2.87 -3.95 -2.03
CA HIS A 315 -2.88 -4.76 -3.26
C HIS A 315 -4.28 -5.25 -3.61
N TRP A 316 -5.02 -5.70 -2.60
CA TRP A 316 -6.41 -6.10 -2.80
C TRP A 316 -7.25 -4.94 -3.35
N ASN A 317 -7.17 -3.79 -2.68
CA ASN A 317 -7.93 -2.61 -3.08
C ASN A 317 -7.52 -2.11 -4.47
N SER A 318 -6.22 -2.00 -4.74
CA SER A 318 -5.73 -1.47 -6.02
C SER A 318 -6.16 -2.34 -7.20
N MET A 319 -6.02 -3.66 -7.09
CA MET A 319 -6.35 -4.56 -8.19
C MET A 319 -7.85 -4.70 -8.42
N ASN A 320 -8.66 -4.79 -7.35
CA ASN A 320 -10.11 -4.88 -7.48
C ASN A 320 -10.71 -3.55 -7.98
N MET A 321 -10.22 -2.41 -7.50
CA MET A 321 -10.66 -1.11 -7.99
C MET A 321 -10.20 -0.84 -9.42
N LEU A 322 -9.01 -1.32 -9.81
CA LEU A 322 -8.55 -1.27 -11.21
C LEU A 322 -9.50 -2.04 -12.13
N LEU A 323 -9.88 -3.28 -11.77
CA LEU A 323 -10.85 -4.05 -12.54
C LEU A 323 -12.22 -3.35 -12.59
N ALA A 324 -12.69 -2.82 -11.47
CA ALA A 324 -13.95 -2.08 -11.41
C ALA A 324 -13.92 -0.81 -12.31
N ALA A 325 -12.78 -0.10 -12.34
CA ALA A 325 -12.58 1.05 -13.22
C ALA A 325 -12.55 0.65 -14.69
N MET A 326 -11.91 -0.46 -15.06
CA MET A 326 -11.92 -1.00 -16.43
C MET A 326 -13.32 -1.37 -16.88
N ARG A 327 -14.10 -2.02 -16.01
CA ARG A 327 -15.52 -2.31 -16.29
C ARG A 327 -16.34 -1.03 -16.49
N ARG A 328 -16.14 -0.01 -15.62
CA ARG A 328 -16.83 1.30 -15.71
C ARG A 328 -16.44 2.05 -16.99
N ALA A 329 -15.17 2.03 -17.35
CA ALA A 329 -14.65 2.63 -18.57
C ALA A 329 -14.99 1.84 -19.83
N LYS A 330 -15.36 0.56 -19.70
CA LYS A 330 -15.47 -0.42 -20.80
C LYS A 330 -14.20 -0.44 -21.67
N SER A 331 -13.05 -0.38 -21.02
CA SER A 331 -11.74 -0.22 -21.68
C SER A 331 -10.60 -0.55 -20.73
N THR A 332 -9.48 -1.00 -21.27
CA THR A 332 -8.20 -1.13 -20.58
C THR A 332 -7.25 0.04 -20.88
N ASP A 333 -7.69 1.03 -21.66
CA ASP A 333 -6.92 2.24 -21.96
C ASP A 333 -6.61 3.02 -20.66
N PRO A 334 -5.33 3.33 -20.37
CA PRO A 334 -4.92 3.98 -19.12
C PRO A 334 -5.62 5.30 -18.84
N LYS A 335 -5.84 6.14 -19.85
CA LYS A 335 -6.48 7.45 -19.67
C LYS A 335 -7.94 7.27 -19.25
N ARG A 336 -8.69 6.42 -19.97
CA ARG A 336 -10.10 6.13 -19.67
C ARG A 336 -10.26 5.49 -18.29
N VAL A 337 -9.35 4.58 -17.93
CA VAL A 337 -9.33 3.91 -16.64
C VAL A 337 -8.98 4.89 -15.50
N ALA A 338 -8.02 5.78 -15.70
CA ALA A 338 -7.69 6.82 -14.72
C ALA A 338 -8.90 7.72 -14.42
N PHE A 339 -9.62 8.20 -15.43
CA PHE A 339 -10.86 8.94 -15.23
C PHE A 339 -11.94 8.10 -14.52
N ALA A 340 -12.00 6.79 -14.80
CA ALA A 340 -12.97 5.91 -14.17
C ALA A 340 -12.63 5.57 -12.71
N LEU A 341 -11.35 5.65 -12.31
CA LEU A 341 -10.92 5.50 -10.92
C LEU A 341 -11.32 6.71 -10.05
N GLU A 342 -11.39 7.90 -10.64
CA GLU A 342 -11.75 9.10 -9.89
C GLU A 342 -13.14 9.01 -9.27
N GLY A 343 -13.21 9.22 -7.96
CA GLY A 343 -14.46 9.15 -7.20
C GLY A 343 -15.05 7.74 -7.09
N LEU A 344 -14.34 6.71 -7.51
CA LEU A 344 -14.80 5.33 -7.44
C LEU A 344 -14.86 4.87 -5.98
N SER A 345 -16.04 4.49 -5.53
CA SER A 345 -16.26 3.78 -4.26
C SER A 345 -16.20 2.28 -4.46
N TYR A 346 -15.66 1.58 -3.48
CA TYR A 346 -15.54 0.13 -3.51
C TYR A 346 -15.79 -0.45 -2.11
N LYS A 347 -16.63 -1.49 -2.04
CA LYS A 347 -16.85 -2.25 -0.81
C LYS A 347 -15.71 -3.25 -0.64
N SER A 348 -14.71 -2.83 0.09
CA SER A 348 -13.52 -3.64 0.39
C SER A 348 -13.75 -4.52 1.62
N PRO A 349 -13.04 -5.64 1.77
CA PRO A 349 -12.99 -6.41 3.02
C PRO A 349 -12.53 -5.60 4.24
N VAL A 350 -11.80 -4.51 4.06
CA VAL A 350 -11.40 -3.57 5.13
C VAL A 350 -12.47 -2.52 5.45
N GLY A 351 -13.60 -2.52 4.75
CA GLY A 351 -14.67 -1.51 4.85
C GLY A 351 -14.90 -0.77 3.54
N GLU A 352 -15.79 0.21 3.55
CA GLU A 352 -16.00 1.04 2.38
C GLU A 352 -14.80 1.96 2.12
N VAL A 353 -14.30 1.96 0.89
CA VAL A 353 -13.19 2.79 0.47
C VAL A 353 -13.57 3.63 -0.75
N GLN A 354 -12.98 4.82 -0.89
CA GLN A 354 -13.23 5.71 -2.01
C GLN A 354 -11.95 6.34 -2.52
N MET A 355 -11.74 6.32 -3.83
CA MET A 355 -10.66 7.05 -4.47
C MET A 355 -11.05 8.53 -4.59
N ARG A 356 -10.39 9.41 -3.84
CA ARG A 356 -10.67 10.85 -3.85
C ARG A 356 -10.29 11.44 -5.22
N LYS A 357 -11.24 12.19 -5.83
CA LYS A 357 -11.06 12.75 -7.18
C LYS A 357 -10.02 13.87 -7.23
N THR A 358 -9.87 14.61 -6.15
CA THR A 358 -9.05 15.83 -6.12
C THR A 358 -7.56 15.56 -6.20
N ASP A 359 -7.09 14.42 -5.66
CA ASP A 359 -5.68 14.13 -5.48
C ASP A 359 -5.32 12.64 -5.62
N HIS A 360 -6.29 11.79 -5.93
CA HIS A 360 -6.13 10.34 -6.08
C HIS A 360 -5.61 9.62 -4.82
N GLN A 361 -5.97 10.13 -3.64
CA GLN A 361 -5.74 9.45 -2.38
C GLN A 361 -6.92 8.54 -2.04
N LEU A 362 -6.67 7.25 -1.84
CA LEU A 362 -7.68 6.34 -1.31
C LEU A 362 -8.06 6.75 0.11
N GLN A 363 -9.35 6.92 0.35
CA GLN A 363 -9.93 7.05 1.68
C GLN A 363 -10.29 5.66 2.17
N ALA A 364 -9.66 5.20 3.24
CA ALA A 364 -9.83 3.87 3.81
C ALA A 364 -9.74 3.95 5.34
N PRO A 365 -10.39 3.03 6.08
CA PRO A 365 -10.24 2.94 7.53
C PRO A 365 -8.79 2.79 7.95
N LEU A 366 -8.44 3.33 9.12
CA LEU A 366 -7.15 3.14 9.77
C LEU A 366 -7.33 2.41 11.09
N TYR A 367 -6.31 1.66 11.46
CA TYR A 367 -6.27 0.88 12.70
C TYR A 367 -5.01 1.23 13.46
N LEU A 368 -5.14 1.42 14.78
CA LEU A 368 -4.03 1.31 15.70
C LEU A 368 -4.14 -0.04 16.40
N ALA A 369 -3.07 -0.82 16.35
CA ALA A 369 -2.99 -2.07 17.07
C ALA A 369 -1.68 -2.18 17.83
N VAL A 370 -1.74 -2.77 19.03
CA VAL A 370 -0.61 -2.91 19.95
C VAL A 370 -0.16 -4.35 20.02
N TRP A 371 1.13 -4.56 20.04
CA TRP A 371 1.74 -5.88 20.14
C TRP A 371 1.39 -6.58 21.45
N ALA A 372 0.86 -7.81 21.39
CA ALA A 372 0.37 -8.53 22.55
C ALA A 372 0.51 -10.04 22.36
N LYS A 373 0.43 -10.81 23.46
CA LYS A 373 0.53 -12.28 23.42
C LYS A 373 -0.70 -12.89 22.75
N GLN A 374 -0.49 -13.87 21.88
CA GLN A 374 -1.56 -14.65 21.26
C GLN A 374 -2.40 -15.36 22.33
N GLY A 375 -3.71 -15.45 22.09
CA GLY A 375 -4.68 -16.01 23.04
C GLY A 375 -5.17 -15.03 24.09
N THR A 376 -4.61 -13.83 24.20
CA THR A 376 -5.21 -12.73 24.98
C THR A 376 -6.40 -12.12 24.24
N LYS A 377 -7.27 -11.41 24.96
CA LYS A 377 -8.45 -10.75 24.36
C LYS A 377 -8.04 -9.88 23.17
N GLY A 378 -8.62 -10.15 22.01
CA GLY A 378 -8.35 -9.42 20.76
C GLY A 378 -7.13 -9.90 19.96
N VAL A 379 -6.42 -10.96 20.37
CA VAL A 379 -5.29 -11.54 19.62
C VAL A 379 -5.56 -13.01 19.31
N LYS A 380 -6.29 -13.24 18.24
CA LYS A 380 -6.60 -14.58 17.71
C LYS A 380 -5.41 -15.17 16.93
N TYR A 381 -4.79 -14.34 16.13
CA TYR A 381 -3.70 -14.70 15.22
C TYR A 381 -2.39 -14.04 15.64
N ASP A 382 -1.33 -14.82 15.62
CA ASP A 382 0.03 -14.32 15.78
C ASP A 382 0.61 -13.80 14.47
N ALA A 383 1.69 -13.02 14.58
CA ALA A 383 2.51 -12.61 13.44
C ALA A 383 3.82 -13.41 13.41
N GLU A 384 4.21 -13.86 12.23
CA GLU A 384 5.47 -14.56 11.95
C GLU A 384 5.70 -15.78 12.87
N LYS A 385 4.65 -16.48 13.32
CA LYS A 385 4.73 -17.64 14.22
C LYS A 385 5.46 -17.35 15.54
N THR A 386 5.40 -16.13 16.01
CA THR A 386 6.08 -15.68 17.23
C THR A 386 5.32 -16.03 18.51
N GLY A 387 4.05 -16.41 18.43
CA GLY A 387 3.15 -16.52 19.59
C GLY A 387 2.65 -15.15 20.08
N PHE A 388 2.89 -14.09 19.32
CA PHE A 388 2.43 -12.73 19.59
C PHE A 388 1.81 -12.14 18.32
N GLY A 389 0.89 -11.17 18.47
CA GLY A 389 0.22 -10.52 17.38
C GLY A 389 -0.21 -9.11 17.73
N PHE A 390 -0.79 -8.40 16.78
CA PHE A 390 -1.28 -7.03 16.98
C PHE A 390 -2.73 -7.06 17.44
N ARG A 391 -2.98 -6.57 18.68
CA ARG A 391 -4.29 -6.37 19.28
C ARG A 391 -4.86 -5.05 18.79
N PRO A 392 -6.01 -5.04 18.11
CA PRO A 392 -6.67 -3.78 17.73
C PRO A 392 -7.08 -2.97 18.97
N GLU A 393 -6.69 -1.71 19.03
CA GLU A 393 -7.05 -0.77 20.10
C GLU A 393 -8.06 0.26 19.59
N VAL A 394 -7.83 0.81 18.39
CA VAL A 394 -8.69 1.83 17.80
C VAL A 394 -8.86 1.54 16.31
N THR A 395 -10.07 1.76 15.82
CA THR A 395 -10.41 1.84 14.41
C THR A 395 -10.94 3.23 14.10
N TRP A 396 -10.42 3.86 13.07
CA TRP A 396 -10.93 5.14 12.58
C TRP A 396 -11.64 4.93 11.25
N ASP A 397 -12.74 5.61 11.09
CA ASP A 397 -13.44 5.72 9.82
C ASP A 397 -12.54 6.33 8.73
N ALA A 398 -12.81 5.97 7.47
CA ALA A 398 -12.02 6.39 6.32
C ALA A 398 -11.77 7.90 6.21
N TYR A 399 -12.69 8.73 6.73
CA TYR A 399 -12.62 10.18 6.62
C TYR A 399 -12.00 10.88 7.83
N VAL A 400 -11.87 10.19 8.95
CA VAL A 400 -11.34 10.81 10.20
C VAL A 400 -9.89 11.25 10.04
N SER A 401 -9.09 10.49 9.29
CA SER A 401 -7.67 10.80 9.03
C SER A 401 -7.45 11.54 7.72
N SER A 402 -8.52 11.89 6.98
CA SER A 402 -8.41 12.60 5.70
C SER A 402 -7.83 13.98 5.91
N GLN A 403 -6.71 14.26 5.22
CA GLN A 403 -6.06 15.57 5.25
C GLN A 403 -6.51 16.43 4.07
N PRO A 404 -6.50 17.77 4.22
CA PRO A 404 -6.64 18.68 3.09
C PRO A 404 -5.59 18.39 2.02
N THR A 405 -5.87 18.74 0.77
CA THR A 405 -4.90 18.61 -0.31
C THR A 405 -4.66 19.96 -0.99
N SER A 406 -3.40 20.20 -1.34
CA SER A 406 -2.97 21.33 -2.21
C SER A 406 -2.80 20.89 -3.67
N CYS A 407 -3.24 19.68 -4.02
CA CYS A 407 -3.07 19.12 -5.35
C CYS A 407 -3.73 19.96 -6.45
N GLN A 408 -2.94 20.31 -7.46
CA GLN A 408 -3.37 20.98 -8.69
C GLN A 408 -2.85 20.19 -9.89
N MET A 409 -3.31 18.93 -10.03
CA MET A 409 -2.81 18.05 -11.08
C MET A 409 -3.21 18.50 -12.48
N LYS A 410 -2.25 18.44 -13.42
CA LYS A 410 -2.51 18.64 -14.84
C LYS A 410 -3.26 17.43 -15.40
N ARG A 411 -4.46 17.64 -15.89
CA ARG A 411 -5.30 16.58 -16.46
C ARG A 411 -5.19 16.54 -17.97
N PRO A 412 -5.11 15.35 -18.61
CA PRO A 412 -5.26 15.25 -20.05
C PRO A 412 -6.69 15.64 -20.46
N PRO A 413 -6.93 16.04 -21.71
CA PRO A 413 -8.28 16.18 -22.24
C PRO A 413 -9.09 14.90 -22.04
N ALA A 414 -10.39 15.04 -21.71
CA ALA A 414 -11.29 13.90 -21.49
C ALA A 414 -11.50 13.05 -22.75
#